data_6718c78e382de4f96be981b00f220baf
#
_entry.id   6718c78e382de4f96be981b00f220baf
#
_cell.length_a   1.000
_cell.length_b   1.000
_cell.length_c   1.000
_cell.angle_alpha   90.00
_cell.angle_beta   90.00
_cell.angle_gamma   90.00
#
_symmetry.space_group_name_H-M   'P 1'
#
loop_
_entity.id
_entity.type
_entity.pdbx_description
1 polymer ?
#
loop_
_entity_poly.entity_id
_entity_poly.type
_entity_poly.pdbx_seq_one_letter_code
_entity_poly.pdbx_strand_id
1 'polypeptide(L)'
;MRITTLSLIGLMAATPIMATAKGSLWDVPQVDNGLMQIGIAHGVRKNCDTIKAHKLNGISYVWNLVGQAKKAGFTMKETRAFIDDDVEKEVLRKRVVTYLKAKGLNPDKSNALCEFGKAEINKKSQVGVLLRMN
;
A
#
# COMPACT_ATOMS: atom_id res chain seq x y z
N MET A 1 21.47 -66.39 -33.27
CA MET A 1 21.43 -64.90 -33.47
C MET A 1 20.35 -64.37 -32.51
N ARG A 2 20.73 -63.84 -31.35
CA ARG A 2 19.79 -63.38 -30.29
C ARG A 2 19.77 -61.87 -30.33
N ILE A 3 18.62 -61.28 -30.67
CA ILE A 3 18.38 -59.87 -30.67
C ILE A 3 17.77 -59.48 -29.30
N THR A 4 18.55 -58.84 -28.48
CA THR A 4 18.10 -58.26 -27.21
C THR A 4 17.60 -56.84 -27.44
N THR A 5 16.27 -56.65 -27.33
CA THR A 5 15.63 -55.35 -27.34
C THR A 5 15.80 -54.68 -25.97
N LEU A 6 16.57 -53.58 -25.89
CA LEU A 6 16.61 -52.70 -24.71
C LEU A 6 15.40 -51.77 -24.76
N SER A 7 14.50 -51.94 -23.80
CA SER A 7 13.42 -50.97 -23.55
C SER A 7 13.97 -49.82 -22.70
N LEU A 8 14.06 -48.61 -23.26
CA LEU A 8 14.31 -47.38 -22.51
C LEU A 8 12.98 -46.94 -21.84
N ILE A 9 12.92 -47.10 -20.54
CA ILE A 9 11.84 -46.51 -19.72
C ILE A 9 12.24 -45.06 -19.44
N GLY A 10 11.59 -44.10 -20.13
CA GLY A 10 11.73 -42.70 -19.89
C GLY A 10 11.10 -42.29 -18.55
N LEU A 11 11.90 -41.95 -17.57
CA LEU A 11 11.45 -41.39 -16.28
C LEU A 11 11.02 -39.95 -16.52
N MET A 12 9.72 -39.65 -16.66
CA MET A 12 9.20 -38.29 -16.64
C MET A 12 9.27 -37.77 -15.20
N ALA A 13 10.27 -36.94 -14.93
CA ALA A 13 10.33 -36.16 -13.68
C ALA A 13 9.24 -35.06 -13.73
N ALA A 14 8.14 -35.29 -13.01
CA ALA A 14 7.16 -34.25 -12.73
C ALA A 14 7.80 -33.24 -11.77
N THR A 15 8.23 -32.11 -12.29
CA THR A 15 8.64 -30.98 -11.45
C THR A 15 7.42 -30.42 -10.73
N PRO A 16 7.39 -30.38 -9.38
CA PRO A 16 6.31 -29.71 -8.68
C PRO A 16 6.39 -28.22 -9.01
N ILE A 17 5.35 -27.70 -9.65
CA ILE A 17 5.14 -26.24 -9.76
C ILE A 17 4.85 -25.78 -8.36
N MET A 18 5.87 -25.22 -7.69
CA MET A 18 5.68 -24.50 -6.44
C MET A 18 4.82 -23.27 -6.76
N ALA A 19 3.52 -23.37 -6.48
CA ALA A 19 2.67 -22.20 -6.40
C ALA A 19 3.23 -21.32 -5.27
N THR A 20 3.93 -20.23 -5.62
CA THR A 20 4.37 -19.22 -4.66
C THR A 20 3.11 -18.68 -3.99
N ALA A 21 3.01 -18.86 -2.67
CA ALA A 21 1.92 -18.30 -1.89
C ALA A 21 1.90 -16.79 -2.14
N LYS A 22 0.74 -16.28 -2.56
CA LYS A 22 0.50 -14.84 -2.77
C LYS A 22 0.73 -14.13 -1.45
N GLY A 23 1.65 -13.18 -1.41
CA GLY A 23 1.96 -12.40 -0.23
C GLY A 23 0.84 -11.44 0.18
N SER A 24 1.13 -10.56 1.12
CA SER A 24 0.25 -9.46 1.52
C SER A 24 0.34 -8.29 0.54
N LEU A 25 -0.66 -7.40 0.53
CA LEU A 25 -0.57 -6.12 -0.18
C LEU A 25 0.54 -5.22 0.38
N TRP A 26 0.99 -5.43 1.62
CA TRP A 26 2.19 -4.80 2.17
C TRP A 26 3.49 -5.20 1.44
N ASP A 27 3.50 -6.35 0.80
CA ASP A 27 4.66 -6.84 0.03
C ASP A 27 4.74 -6.24 -1.39
N VAL A 28 3.75 -5.43 -1.78
CA VAL A 28 3.73 -4.70 -3.06
C VAL A 28 4.23 -3.28 -2.81
N PRO A 29 5.49 -2.93 -3.17
CA PRO A 29 6.10 -1.66 -2.75
C PRO A 29 5.31 -0.41 -3.12
N GLN A 30 4.66 -0.39 -4.31
CA GLN A 30 3.86 0.73 -4.77
C GLN A 30 2.58 0.89 -3.95
N VAL A 31 1.96 -0.25 -3.54
CA VAL A 31 0.75 -0.25 -2.70
C VAL A 31 1.11 0.14 -1.28
N ASP A 32 2.15 -0.46 -0.72
CA ASP A 32 2.65 -0.17 0.63
C ASP A 32 2.96 1.33 0.80
N ASN A 33 3.79 1.87 -0.09
CA ASN A 33 4.11 3.29 -0.08
C ASN A 33 2.86 4.16 -0.25
N GLY A 34 1.97 3.80 -1.17
CA GLY A 34 0.73 4.53 -1.42
C GLY A 34 -0.21 4.57 -0.23
N LEU A 35 -0.37 3.45 0.46
CA LEU A 35 -1.17 3.39 1.70
C LEU A 35 -0.57 4.26 2.80
N MET A 36 0.75 4.30 2.92
CA MET A 36 1.43 5.20 3.85
C MET A 36 1.12 6.67 3.54
N GLN A 37 1.19 7.09 2.26
CA GLN A 37 0.87 8.47 1.88
C GLN A 37 -0.58 8.85 2.21
N ILE A 38 -1.54 7.94 1.94
CA ILE A 38 -2.95 8.11 2.32
C ILE A 38 -3.10 8.21 3.83
N GLY A 39 -2.44 7.34 4.58
CA GLY A 39 -2.48 7.33 6.04
C GLY A 39 -1.94 8.62 6.66
N ILE A 40 -0.82 9.13 6.14
CA ILE A 40 -0.22 10.40 6.59
C ILE A 40 -1.15 11.57 6.27
N ALA A 41 -1.69 11.65 5.05
CA ALA A 41 -2.65 12.67 4.66
C ALA A 41 -3.91 12.64 5.53
N HIS A 42 -4.42 11.44 5.85
CA HIS A 42 -5.55 11.26 6.75
C HIS A 42 -5.23 11.76 8.18
N GLY A 43 -4.05 11.43 8.71
CA GLY A 43 -3.60 11.89 10.02
C GLY A 43 -3.51 13.41 10.11
N VAL A 44 -2.94 14.05 9.08
CA VAL A 44 -2.88 15.53 8.99
C VAL A 44 -4.29 16.12 8.97
N ARG A 45 -5.14 15.66 8.05
CA ARG A 45 -6.51 16.19 7.89
C ARG A 45 -7.34 16.04 9.16
N LYS A 46 -7.20 14.92 9.86
CA LYS A 46 -7.96 14.64 11.09
C LYS A 46 -7.60 15.59 12.23
N ASN A 47 -6.36 16.06 12.27
CA ASN A 47 -5.81 16.88 13.35
C ASN A 47 -5.56 18.35 12.96
N CYS A 48 -6.03 18.76 11.77
CA CYS A 48 -5.87 20.15 11.30
C CYS A 48 -7.15 20.62 10.60
N ASP A 49 -7.86 21.55 11.22
CA ASP A 49 -9.15 22.06 10.73
C ASP A 49 -9.03 22.89 9.46
N THR A 50 -7.86 23.50 9.21
CA THR A 50 -7.59 24.31 8.02
C THR A 50 -7.19 23.50 6.80
N ILE A 51 -7.03 22.20 6.94
CA ILE A 51 -6.65 21.29 5.83
C ILE A 51 -7.75 20.26 5.60
N LYS A 52 -8.14 20.13 4.36
CA LYS A 52 -9.17 19.17 3.90
C LYS A 52 -8.58 18.16 2.91
N ALA A 53 -9.27 17.04 2.74
CA ALA A 53 -8.91 16.09 1.70
C ALA A 53 -9.18 16.67 0.31
N HIS A 54 -8.26 16.48 -0.61
CA HIS A 54 -8.47 16.74 -2.03
C HIS A 54 -9.17 15.53 -2.66
N LYS A 55 -10.52 15.52 -2.61
CA LYS A 55 -11.33 14.34 -2.92
C LYS A 55 -11.04 13.72 -4.28
N LEU A 56 -10.97 14.54 -5.34
CA LEU A 56 -10.74 14.04 -6.70
C LEU A 56 -9.36 13.40 -6.84
N ASN A 57 -8.33 14.05 -6.31
CA ASN A 57 -6.97 13.49 -6.31
C ASN A 57 -6.90 12.21 -5.49
N GLY A 58 -7.58 12.18 -4.33
CA GLY A 58 -7.65 10.99 -3.48
C GLY A 58 -8.28 9.81 -4.19
N ILE A 59 -9.40 10.01 -4.88
CA ILE A 59 -10.06 8.95 -5.67
C ILE A 59 -9.14 8.43 -6.77
N SER A 60 -8.54 9.32 -7.57
CA SER A 60 -7.60 8.94 -8.62
C SER A 60 -6.41 8.17 -8.08
N TYR A 61 -5.89 8.60 -6.93
CA TYR A 61 -4.76 7.96 -6.26
C TYR A 61 -5.11 6.53 -5.82
N VAL A 62 -6.26 6.34 -5.18
CA VAL A 62 -6.74 5.01 -4.76
C VAL A 62 -6.91 4.09 -5.97
N TRP A 63 -7.50 4.58 -7.07
CA TRP A 63 -7.63 3.78 -8.29
C TRP A 63 -6.29 3.37 -8.89
N ASN A 64 -5.30 4.24 -8.81
CA ASN A 64 -3.93 3.89 -9.20
C ASN A 64 -3.38 2.74 -8.35
N LEU A 65 -3.54 2.80 -7.03
CA LEU A 65 -3.09 1.74 -6.11
C LEU A 65 -3.81 0.40 -6.37
N VAL A 66 -5.12 0.45 -6.63
CA VAL A 66 -5.88 -0.74 -7.06
C VAL A 66 -5.30 -1.34 -8.34
N GLY A 67 -4.91 -0.49 -9.29
CA GLY A 67 -4.22 -0.92 -10.51
C GLY A 67 -2.88 -1.61 -10.22
N GLN A 68 -2.10 -1.10 -9.28
CA GLN A 68 -0.83 -1.73 -8.86
C GLN A 68 -1.06 -3.07 -8.16
N ALA A 69 -2.06 -3.14 -7.27
CA ALA A 69 -2.46 -4.39 -6.63
C ALA A 69 -2.86 -5.45 -7.67
N LYS A 70 -3.65 -5.06 -8.67
CA LYS A 70 -4.06 -5.94 -9.78
C LYS A 70 -2.86 -6.45 -10.58
N LYS A 71 -1.90 -5.59 -10.90
CA LYS A 71 -0.66 -6.00 -11.58
C LYS A 71 0.15 -7.01 -10.75
N ALA A 72 0.11 -6.91 -9.44
CA ALA A 72 0.72 -7.84 -8.52
C ALA A 72 -0.09 -9.13 -8.31
N GLY A 73 -1.21 -9.30 -9.00
CA GLY A 73 -2.03 -10.52 -8.99
C GLY A 73 -3.17 -10.52 -7.95
N PHE A 74 -3.45 -9.41 -7.30
CA PHE A 74 -4.58 -9.30 -6.37
C PHE A 74 -5.89 -8.97 -7.09
N THR A 75 -6.96 -9.65 -6.71
CA THR A 75 -8.31 -9.33 -7.20
C THR A 75 -8.86 -8.08 -6.51
N MET A 76 -9.87 -7.47 -7.10
CA MET A 76 -10.60 -6.36 -6.49
C MET A 76 -11.19 -6.75 -5.12
N LYS A 77 -11.71 -7.99 -5.02
CA LYS A 77 -12.28 -8.51 -3.77
C LYS A 77 -11.23 -8.61 -2.67
N GLU A 78 -10.05 -9.15 -2.97
CA GLU A 78 -8.93 -9.25 -2.03
C GLU A 78 -8.41 -7.88 -1.61
N THR A 79 -8.27 -6.96 -2.56
CA THR A 79 -7.82 -5.59 -2.30
C THR A 79 -8.80 -4.87 -1.38
N ARG A 80 -10.11 -5.02 -1.63
CA ARG A 80 -11.15 -4.41 -0.79
C ARG A 80 -11.17 -5.04 0.61
N ALA A 81 -11.11 -6.36 0.71
CA ALA A 81 -11.08 -7.06 2.00
C ALA A 81 -9.89 -6.58 2.86
N PHE A 82 -8.72 -6.38 2.25
CA PHE A 82 -7.54 -5.85 2.93
C PHE A 82 -7.74 -4.41 3.44
N ILE A 83 -8.31 -3.54 2.59
CA ILE A 83 -8.54 -2.13 2.95
C ILE A 83 -9.60 -2.00 4.06
N ASP A 84 -10.59 -2.89 4.08
CA ASP A 84 -11.68 -2.86 5.05
C ASP A 84 -11.32 -3.58 6.36
N ASP A 85 -10.23 -4.35 6.39
CA ASP A 85 -9.78 -5.10 7.56
C ASP A 85 -9.29 -4.17 8.68
N ASP A 86 -9.83 -4.35 9.89
CA ASP A 86 -9.51 -3.48 11.02
C ASP A 86 -8.09 -3.71 11.57
N VAL A 87 -7.55 -4.91 11.42
CA VAL A 87 -6.16 -5.22 11.81
C VAL A 87 -5.20 -4.48 10.88
N GLU A 88 -5.45 -4.51 9.57
CA GLU A 88 -4.63 -3.82 8.57
C GLU A 88 -4.70 -2.28 8.73
N LYS A 89 -5.88 -1.75 9.04
CA LYS A 89 -6.04 -0.32 9.38
C LYS A 89 -5.21 0.07 10.61
N GLU A 90 -5.20 -0.78 11.63
CA GLU A 90 -4.40 -0.52 12.84
C GLU A 90 -2.90 -0.63 12.58
N VAL A 91 -2.46 -1.57 11.75
CA VAL A 91 -1.08 -1.65 11.28
C VAL A 91 -0.67 -0.36 10.58
N LEU A 92 -1.49 0.12 9.64
CA LEU A 92 -1.24 1.38 8.95
C LEU A 92 -1.17 2.56 9.93
N ARG A 93 -2.12 2.65 10.86
CA ARG A 93 -2.16 3.72 11.87
C ARG A 93 -0.87 3.76 12.69
N LYS A 94 -0.41 2.63 13.20
CA LYS A 94 0.85 2.53 13.96
C LYS A 94 2.06 2.96 13.14
N ARG A 95 2.13 2.54 11.89
CA ARG A 95 3.22 2.90 10.97
C ARG A 95 3.24 4.41 10.69
N VAL A 96 2.08 5.03 10.49
CA VAL A 96 1.95 6.49 10.31
C VAL A 96 2.40 7.25 11.55
N VAL A 97 1.99 6.83 12.75
CA VAL A 97 2.43 7.43 14.02
C VAL A 97 3.95 7.33 14.16
N THR A 98 4.53 6.18 13.87
CA THR A 98 5.98 5.97 13.91
C THR A 98 6.70 6.90 12.93
N TYR A 99 6.19 7.02 11.70
CA TYR A 99 6.74 7.93 10.69
C TYR A 99 6.71 9.39 11.15
N LEU A 100 5.58 9.86 11.68
CA LEU A 100 5.43 11.24 12.14
C LEU A 100 6.36 11.52 13.33
N LYS A 101 6.46 10.61 14.29
CA LYS A 101 7.39 10.73 15.41
C LYS A 101 8.86 10.77 14.96
N ALA A 102 9.24 9.96 13.97
CA ALA A 102 10.58 9.97 13.40
C ALA A 102 10.91 11.32 12.72
N LYS A 103 9.89 12.05 12.28
CA LYS A 103 10.01 13.42 11.76
C LYS A 103 9.97 14.50 12.85
N GLY A 104 9.97 14.13 14.14
CA GLY A 104 9.85 15.07 15.26
C GLY A 104 8.44 15.64 15.44
N LEU A 105 7.43 15.04 14.78
CA LEU A 105 6.03 15.47 14.88
C LEU A 105 5.30 14.63 15.92
N ASN A 106 4.62 15.30 16.84
CA ASN A 106 3.71 14.63 17.77
C ASN A 106 2.31 14.59 17.14
N PRO A 107 1.77 13.38 16.87
CA PRO A 107 0.43 13.23 16.29
C PRO A 107 -0.69 13.88 17.12
N ASP A 108 -0.45 14.07 18.42
CA ASP A 108 -1.43 14.67 19.35
C ASP A 108 -1.36 16.21 19.38
N LYS A 109 -0.37 16.80 18.69
CA LYS A 109 -0.20 18.27 18.61
C LYS A 109 -0.61 18.77 17.24
N SER A 110 -1.82 19.33 17.14
CA SER A 110 -2.43 19.81 15.90
C SER A 110 -1.58 20.85 15.16
N ASN A 111 -0.99 21.82 15.85
CA ASN A 111 -0.20 22.89 15.21
C ASN A 111 0.96 22.36 14.37
N ALA A 112 1.74 21.43 14.90
CA ALA A 112 2.88 20.85 14.18
C ALA A 112 2.41 20.06 12.94
N LEU A 113 1.31 19.31 13.04
CA LEU A 113 0.71 18.61 11.92
C LEU A 113 0.14 19.55 10.87
N CYS A 114 -0.47 20.67 11.28
CA CYS A 114 -0.95 21.69 10.34
C CYS A 114 0.20 22.31 9.54
N GLU A 115 1.29 22.70 10.20
CA GLU A 115 2.47 23.25 9.51
C GLU A 115 3.12 22.24 8.58
N PHE A 116 3.25 20.98 9.01
CA PHE A 116 3.71 19.90 8.16
C PHE A 116 2.80 19.73 6.93
N GLY A 117 1.49 19.68 7.12
CA GLY A 117 0.53 19.52 6.04
C GLY A 117 0.57 20.68 5.03
N LYS A 118 0.68 21.94 5.50
CA LYS A 118 0.86 23.11 4.64
C LYS A 118 2.15 23.02 3.83
N ALA A 119 3.25 22.62 4.46
CA ALA A 119 4.52 22.45 3.76
C ALA A 119 4.43 21.35 2.68
N GLU A 120 3.77 20.24 2.96
CA GLU A 120 3.57 19.17 1.97
C GLU A 120 2.67 19.62 0.80
N ILE A 121 1.61 20.40 1.07
CA ILE A 121 0.75 21.00 0.02
C ILE A 121 1.59 21.93 -0.86
N ASN A 122 2.39 22.82 -0.27
CA ASN A 122 3.22 23.77 -1.01
C ASN A 122 4.29 23.07 -1.87
N LYS A 123 4.89 21.99 -1.38
CA LYS A 123 5.85 21.18 -2.12
C LYS A 123 5.18 20.32 -3.22
N LYS A 124 3.86 20.20 -3.22
CA LYS A 124 3.13 19.25 -4.06
C LYS A 124 3.66 17.82 -3.93
N SER A 125 4.05 17.43 -2.72
CA SER A 125 4.48 16.06 -2.41
C SER A 125 3.34 15.06 -2.61
N GLN A 126 3.63 13.77 -2.52
CA GLN A 126 2.59 12.74 -2.61
C GLN A 126 1.53 12.89 -1.51
N VAL A 127 1.92 13.28 -0.31
CA VAL A 127 0.96 13.63 0.76
C VAL A 127 0.23 14.93 0.41
N GLY A 128 0.96 15.94 -0.06
CA GLY A 128 0.41 17.27 -0.34
C GLY A 128 -0.65 17.29 -1.43
N VAL A 129 -0.50 16.48 -2.49
CA VAL A 129 -1.51 16.40 -3.58
C VAL A 129 -2.82 15.74 -3.15
N LEU A 130 -2.81 15.01 -2.03
CA LEU A 130 -4.00 14.42 -1.41
C LEU A 130 -4.75 15.39 -0.51
N LEU A 131 -4.15 16.54 -0.23
CA LEU A 131 -4.64 17.56 0.68
C LEU A 131 -4.90 18.88 -0.05
N ARG A 132 -5.73 19.73 0.53
CA ARG A 132 -5.94 21.12 0.12
C ARG A 132 -6.19 22.01 1.32
N MET A 133 -5.89 23.27 1.20
CA MET A 133 -6.34 24.26 2.18
C MET A 133 -7.86 24.38 2.13
N ASN A 134 -8.45 24.71 3.28
CA ASN A 134 -9.90 24.91 3.40
C ASN A 134 -10.33 26.18 2.70
#